data_2d3dbaa5f034e4fd0517cb65a1a0e92d
#
_entry.id   2d3dbaa5f034e4fd0517cb65a1a0e92d
#
_cell.length_a   1.000
_cell.length_b   1.000
_cell.length_c   1.000
_cell.angle_alpha   90.00
_cell.angle_beta   90.00
_cell.angle_gamma   90.00
#
_symmetry.space_group_name_H-M   'P 1'
#
loop_
_entity.id
_entity.type
_entity.pdbx_description
1 polymer ?
#
loop_
_entity_poly.entity_id
_entity_poly.type
_entity_poly.pdbx_seq_one_letter_code
_entity_poly.pdbx_strand_id
1 'polypeptide(L)'
;CRRVRTAAGGSGRAPFAGPHDGARPFLTPALVTRVADALTDSPTIPPADGAALPFGVVPGLPVTDTIKEVDAGNRVRRTPARADLRAAQTPQAFRTAALAEAHRRAEAEGWEVTDDASLMERCGHPVAVVEGDPANRKITLPEDLALLADRDAPRPCSGWGYDVHRYGGSRPLVLGGVSIPGEWTVSAHSDGDVLLHALMDAVLGCLAAGDIGRRFPDDDPRWDGASSSLMLDMVMDMAAEAGLEICHVDLTVIAQKPRLAPHVDLIRRNVARLMSLREDQVNLKATTEEGLGFTGECLGLKAAALVSGLRRRAAPAFDATPDRG
;
A
#
# COMPACT_ATOMS: atom_id res chain seq x y z
N CYS A 1 25.06 12.79 2.02
CA CYS A 1 24.37 12.85 3.33
C CYS A 1 23.38 14.03 3.33
N ARG A 2 22.07 13.76 3.33
CA ARG A 2 21.05 14.81 3.59
C ARG A 2 20.85 14.91 5.10
N ARG A 3 21.21 16.03 5.69
CA ARG A 3 20.94 16.35 7.11
C ARG A 3 19.43 16.60 7.28
N VAL A 4 18.74 15.76 8.00
CA VAL A 4 17.38 16.05 8.47
C VAL A 4 17.52 16.99 9.68
N ARG A 5 17.08 18.25 9.52
CA ARG A 5 16.94 19.20 10.63
C ARG A 5 15.53 19.03 11.20
N THR A 6 15.41 18.50 12.42
CA THR A 6 14.20 18.66 13.20
C THR A 6 14.20 20.05 13.82
N ALA A 7 13.32 20.94 13.34
CA ALA A 7 13.15 22.28 13.91
C ALA A 7 12.18 22.20 15.09
N ALA A 8 12.67 22.43 16.30
CA ALA A 8 11.85 22.97 17.38
C ALA A 8 11.78 24.49 17.20
N GLY A 9 10.56 25.06 17.17
CA GLY A 9 10.35 26.48 16.88
C GLY A 9 11.04 27.41 17.90
N GLY A 10 11.76 28.36 17.38
CA GLY A 10 12.43 29.42 18.14
C GLY A 10 13.76 29.83 17.47
N SER A 11 14.08 31.09 17.45
CA SER A 11 15.27 31.72 16.85
C SER A 11 16.59 31.34 17.52
N GLY A 12 16.89 30.06 17.64
CA GLY A 12 18.11 29.49 18.19
C GLY A 12 18.58 28.27 17.42
N ARG A 13 19.89 27.98 17.39
CA ARG A 13 20.40 26.72 16.83
C ARG A 13 19.73 25.55 17.55
N ALA A 14 19.22 24.57 16.79
CA ALA A 14 18.62 23.38 17.36
C ALA A 14 19.58 22.73 18.39
N PRO A 15 19.14 22.39 19.60
CA PRO A 15 20.00 21.85 20.66
C PRO A 15 20.59 20.48 20.27
N PHE A 16 19.97 19.78 19.35
CA PHE A 16 20.36 18.44 18.89
C PHE A 16 20.50 18.37 17.37
N ALA A 17 21.48 17.59 16.89
CA ALA A 17 21.67 17.21 15.50
C ALA A 17 21.46 15.71 15.32
N GLY A 18 20.66 15.33 14.33
CA GLY A 18 20.35 13.92 14.03
C GLY A 18 20.80 13.53 12.61
N PRO A 19 22.04 13.08 12.39
CA PRO A 19 22.46 12.56 11.11
C PRO A 19 21.73 11.23 10.81
N HIS A 20 21.27 11.08 9.57
CA HIS A 20 20.64 9.86 9.09
C HIS A 20 21.26 9.42 7.78
N ASP A 21 21.50 8.12 7.64
CA ASP A 21 22.02 7.52 6.42
C ASP A 21 20.89 7.39 5.37
N GLY A 22 21.06 8.04 4.23
CA GLY A 22 20.10 7.96 3.12
C GLY A 22 19.89 6.56 2.55
N ALA A 23 20.77 5.61 2.89
CA ALA A 23 20.61 4.20 2.54
C ALA A 23 19.68 3.42 3.50
N ARG A 24 19.03 4.08 4.47
CA ARG A 24 18.03 3.47 5.39
C ARG A 24 16.64 4.06 5.15
N PRO A 25 15.91 3.61 4.14
CA PRO A 25 14.61 4.19 3.76
C PRO A 25 13.46 3.78 4.69
N PHE A 26 13.67 2.80 5.58
CA PHE A 26 12.62 2.24 6.45
C PHE A 26 12.62 2.86 7.85
N LEU A 27 12.99 4.12 7.95
CA LEU A 27 12.96 4.86 9.21
C LEU A 27 11.52 5.04 9.72
N THR A 28 11.27 4.68 10.98
CA THR A 28 9.96 4.84 11.64
C THR A 28 9.96 6.04 12.58
N PRO A 29 8.83 6.76 12.77
CA PRO A 29 8.69 7.81 13.77
C PRO A 29 9.03 7.32 15.17
N ALA A 30 8.65 6.10 15.53
CA ALA A 30 8.93 5.50 16.84
C ALA A 30 10.43 5.41 17.13
N LEU A 31 11.26 5.04 16.13
CA LEU A 31 12.70 4.99 16.30
C LEU A 31 13.30 6.42 16.48
N VAL A 32 12.79 7.40 15.72
CA VAL A 32 13.22 8.79 15.86
C VAL A 32 12.92 9.33 17.26
N THR A 33 11.71 9.10 17.76
CA THR A 33 11.27 9.49 19.10
C THR A 33 12.14 8.82 20.16
N ARG A 34 12.37 7.50 20.10
CA ARG A 34 13.22 6.77 21.05
C ARG A 34 14.63 7.35 21.14
N VAL A 35 15.23 7.68 20.00
CA VAL A 35 16.58 8.26 19.95
C VAL A 35 16.59 9.69 20.51
N ALA A 36 15.57 10.49 20.20
CA ALA A 36 15.45 11.87 20.69
C ALA A 36 15.22 11.92 22.21
N ASP A 37 14.28 11.12 22.72
CA ASP A 37 13.93 11.08 24.16
C ASP A 37 15.11 10.64 25.01
N ALA A 38 15.89 9.67 24.54
CA ALA A 38 17.08 9.22 25.26
C ALA A 38 18.18 10.29 25.38
N LEU A 39 18.15 11.34 24.56
CA LEU A 39 19.09 12.46 24.63
C LEU A 39 18.57 13.61 25.49
N THR A 40 17.24 13.68 25.73
CA THR A 40 16.53 14.81 26.39
C THR A 40 16.07 14.53 27.81
N ASP A 41 16.74 13.93 28.68
CA ASP A 41 16.38 13.76 30.12
C ASP A 41 15.29 12.69 30.40
N SER A 42 14.95 11.82 29.45
CA SER A 42 14.01 10.74 29.71
C SER A 42 14.64 9.61 30.55
N PRO A 43 13.94 9.04 31.55
CA PRO A 43 14.47 8.00 32.45
C PRO A 43 14.69 6.64 31.76
N THR A 44 14.59 6.56 30.43
CA THR A 44 14.78 5.33 29.64
C THR A 44 16.24 4.80 29.63
N ILE A 45 17.21 5.64 30.00
CA ILE A 45 18.59 5.21 30.28
C ILE A 45 18.92 5.71 31.69
N PRO A 46 18.77 4.88 32.74
CA PRO A 46 19.20 5.28 34.05
C PRO A 46 20.72 5.59 34.01
N PRO A 47 21.16 6.76 34.51
CA PRO A 47 22.58 7.02 34.63
C PRO A 47 23.19 5.93 35.52
N ALA A 48 24.19 5.22 34.99
CA ALA A 48 24.97 4.34 35.83
C ALA A 48 25.62 5.18 36.90
N ASP A 49 25.26 4.96 38.18
CA ASP A 49 25.89 5.51 39.37
C ASP A 49 26.34 6.96 39.28
N GLY A 50 25.44 7.91 38.97
CA GLY A 50 25.75 9.33 38.93
C GLY A 50 26.44 9.83 37.65
N ALA A 51 26.43 9.06 36.57
CA ALA A 51 26.98 9.47 35.27
C ALA A 51 26.19 10.63 34.68
N ALA A 52 26.88 11.56 34.02
CA ALA A 52 26.27 12.66 33.28
C ALA A 52 25.44 12.11 32.10
N LEU A 53 24.38 12.84 31.71
CA LEU A 53 23.59 12.53 30.52
C LEU A 53 24.46 12.34 29.28
N PRO A 54 24.10 11.40 28.36
CA PRO A 54 24.91 11.14 27.19
C PRO A 54 25.02 12.38 26.28
N PHE A 55 26.16 12.53 25.61
CA PHE A 55 26.35 13.54 24.59
C PHE A 55 25.86 13.10 23.22
N GLY A 56 25.67 11.79 23.03
CA GLY A 56 25.12 11.17 21.82
C GLY A 56 24.36 9.92 22.15
N VAL A 57 23.42 9.57 21.25
CA VAL A 57 22.59 8.37 21.30
C VAL A 57 22.57 7.71 19.92
N VAL A 58 22.79 6.39 19.90
CA VAL A 58 22.84 5.56 18.71
C VAL A 58 21.88 4.37 18.87
N PRO A 59 20.96 4.11 17.94
CA PRO A 59 20.20 2.88 17.96
C PRO A 59 21.08 1.71 17.54
N GLY A 60 20.96 0.57 18.23
CA GLY A 60 21.75 -0.61 17.95
C GLY A 60 20.98 -1.91 18.13
N LEU A 61 21.22 -2.87 17.21
CA LEU A 61 20.66 -4.21 17.30
C LEU A 61 21.68 -5.18 17.91
N PRO A 62 21.25 -6.18 18.69
CA PRO A 62 22.12 -7.29 19.08
C PRO A 62 22.72 -7.97 17.84
N VAL A 63 24.00 -8.28 17.88
CA VAL A 63 24.64 -9.04 16.80
C VAL A 63 24.26 -10.51 16.91
N THR A 64 23.71 -11.08 15.84
CA THR A 64 23.26 -12.48 15.78
C THR A 64 24.37 -13.43 15.39
N ASP A 65 25.28 -13.00 14.53
CA ASP A 65 26.38 -13.81 14.02
C ASP A 65 27.62 -13.77 14.94
N THR A 66 28.47 -14.76 14.80
CA THR A 66 29.77 -14.74 15.46
C THR A 66 30.75 -13.84 14.70
N ILE A 67 31.14 -12.73 15.31
CA ILE A 67 32.10 -11.79 14.71
C ILE A 67 33.52 -12.26 14.92
N LYS A 68 34.34 -12.17 13.88
CA LYS A 68 35.75 -12.46 13.90
C LYS A 68 36.51 -11.17 13.57
N GLU A 69 37.45 -10.79 14.43
CA GLU A 69 38.46 -9.80 14.07
C GLU A 69 39.59 -10.51 13.31
N VAL A 70 39.97 -9.95 12.17
CA VAL A 70 41.02 -10.55 11.31
C VAL A 70 42.18 -9.58 11.11
N ASP A 71 43.35 -10.14 10.77
CA ASP A 71 44.52 -9.38 10.36
C ASP A 71 44.49 -9.07 8.84
N ALA A 72 45.49 -8.32 8.36
CA ALA A 72 45.65 -7.99 6.95
C ALA A 72 45.77 -9.22 6.02
N GLY A 73 46.12 -10.36 6.56
CA GLY A 73 46.21 -11.66 5.86
C GLY A 73 44.90 -12.48 5.97
N ASN A 74 43.82 -11.86 6.44
CA ASN A 74 42.50 -12.50 6.65
C ASN A 74 42.49 -13.65 7.64
N ARG A 75 43.47 -13.68 8.60
CA ARG A 75 43.54 -14.68 9.66
C ARG A 75 42.87 -14.15 10.93
N VAL A 76 42.10 -15.02 11.61
CA VAL A 76 41.40 -14.65 12.85
C VAL A 76 42.38 -14.26 13.96
N ARG A 77 42.26 -13.05 14.48
CA ARG A 77 42.99 -12.56 15.66
C ARG A 77 42.26 -12.86 16.96
N ARG A 78 40.96 -12.57 16.99
CA ARG A 78 40.11 -12.88 18.15
C ARG A 78 38.63 -12.99 17.75
N THR A 79 37.86 -13.52 18.68
CA THR A 79 36.40 -13.56 18.60
C THR A 79 35.86 -12.72 19.77
N PRO A 80 35.34 -11.52 19.53
CA PRO A 80 34.74 -10.69 20.58
C PRO A 80 33.51 -11.35 21.21
N ALA A 81 33.26 -11.07 22.49
CA ALA A 81 32.02 -11.51 23.14
C ALA A 81 30.80 -10.85 22.48
N ARG A 82 29.92 -11.66 21.91
CA ARG A 82 28.76 -11.16 21.17
C ARG A 82 27.80 -10.33 22.02
N ALA A 83 27.74 -10.62 23.32
CA ALA A 83 26.89 -9.89 24.26
C ALA A 83 27.23 -8.37 24.32
N ASP A 84 28.50 -8.03 24.08
CA ASP A 84 29.01 -6.66 24.15
C ASP A 84 28.93 -5.92 22.82
N LEU A 85 28.47 -6.59 21.75
CA LEU A 85 28.39 -6.02 20.41
C LEU A 85 26.97 -5.55 20.07
N ARG A 86 26.91 -4.41 19.39
CA ARG A 86 25.68 -3.88 18.79
C ARG A 86 25.95 -3.46 17.35
N ALA A 87 25.07 -3.83 16.45
CA ALA A 87 25.06 -3.33 15.07
C ALA A 87 24.39 -1.95 15.06
N ALA A 88 25.22 -0.89 14.94
CA ALA A 88 24.75 0.48 14.97
C ALA A 88 23.86 0.82 13.78
N GLN A 89 22.81 1.57 14.04
CA GLN A 89 21.92 2.10 13.04
C GLN A 89 21.93 3.64 13.05
N THR A 90 21.18 4.23 12.13
CA THR A 90 20.83 5.66 12.13
C THR A 90 19.29 5.81 12.11
N PRO A 91 18.70 6.93 12.64
CA PRO A 91 19.37 8.18 12.98
C PRO A 91 20.18 8.08 14.26
N GLN A 92 21.30 8.77 14.29
CA GLN A 92 22.05 9.01 15.51
C GLN A 92 21.69 10.43 16.01
N ALA A 93 21.66 10.68 17.30
CA ALA A 93 21.38 12.01 17.83
C ALA A 93 22.49 12.47 18.74
N PHE A 94 22.90 13.73 18.61
CA PHE A 94 24.01 14.33 19.36
C PHE A 94 23.69 15.75 19.82
N ARG A 95 24.25 16.18 20.92
CA ARG A 95 24.26 17.59 21.33
C ARG A 95 25.03 18.43 20.30
N THR A 96 24.33 19.39 19.66
CA THR A 96 24.83 20.10 18.46
C THR A 96 26.19 20.77 18.70
N ALA A 97 26.36 21.40 19.87
CA ALA A 97 27.62 22.11 20.22
C ALA A 97 28.79 21.13 20.29
N ALA A 98 28.61 19.99 20.96
CA ALA A 98 29.65 18.99 21.12
C ALA A 98 30.00 18.30 19.77
N LEU A 99 29.00 17.98 18.96
CA LEU A 99 29.24 17.42 17.64
C LEU A 99 29.99 18.41 16.72
N ALA A 100 29.61 19.68 16.73
CA ALA A 100 30.30 20.70 15.94
C ALA A 100 31.76 20.90 16.38
N GLU A 101 32.06 20.82 17.69
CA GLU A 101 33.42 20.86 18.20
C GLU A 101 34.20 19.61 17.75
N ALA A 102 33.62 18.44 17.91
CA ALA A 102 34.24 17.18 17.49
C ALA A 102 34.63 17.18 16.00
N HIS A 103 33.74 17.69 15.13
CA HIS A 103 34.05 17.85 13.69
C HIS A 103 35.20 18.83 13.44
N ARG A 104 35.25 19.97 14.15
CA ARG A 104 36.37 20.92 14.01
C ARG A 104 37.69 20.30 14.41
N ARG A 105 37.72 19.54 15.51
CA ARG A 105 38.91 18.81 15.92
C ARG A 105 39.35 17.75 14.94
N ALA A 106 38.39 16.99 14.40
CA ALA A 106 38.69 15.97 13.40
C ALA A 106 39.29 16.56 12.13
N GLU A 107 38.80 17.72 11.69
CA GLU A 107 39.36 18.44 10.53
C GLU A 107 40.77 18.97 10.83
N ALA A 108 40.98 19.55 11.99
CA ALA A 108 42.27 20.07 12.38
C ALA A 108 43.37 19.01 12.60
N GLU A 109 42.97 17.83 13.08
CA GLU A 109 43.88 16.73 13.43
C GLU A 109 43.90 15.63 12.38
N GLY A 110 43.12 15.74 11.25
CA GLY A 110 43.09 14.81 10.13
C GLY A 110 42.53 13.44 10.51
N TRP A 111 41.49 13.40 11.35
CA TRP A 111 40.92 12.10 11.80
C TRP A 111 40.10 11.44 10.71
N GLU A 112 40.36 10.17 10.46
CA GLU A 112 39.46 9.30 9.76
C GLU A 112 38.54 8.58 10.74
N VAL A 113 37.23 8.72 10.58
CA VAL A 113 36.19 8.13 11.43
C VAL A 113 35.09 7.49 10.56
N THR A 114 34.47 6.46 11.07
CA THR A 114 33.45 5.69 10.33
C THR A 114 32.05 6.33 10.46
N ASP A 115 31.76 6.96 11.61
CA ASP A 115 30.50 7.63 11.91
C ASP A 115 30.66 8.75 12.92
N ASP A 116 29.60 9.51 13.16
CA ASP A 116 29.61 10.62 14.12
C ASP A 116 29.72 10.13 15.57
N ALA A 117 29.28 8.91 15.88
CA ALA A 117 29.43 8.31 17.21
C ALA A 117 30.90 8.08 17.56
N SER A 118 31.68 7.47 16.66
CA SER A 118 33.13 7.24 16.85
C SER A 118 33.90 8.55 16.97
N LEU A 119 33.41 9.62 16.31
CA LEU A 119 33.98 10.97 16.46
C LEU A 119 33.75 11.51 17.87
N MET A 120 32.56 11.37 18.43
CA MET A 120 32.21 11.79 19.77
C MET A 120 33.01 11.00 20.82
N GLU A 121 33.10 9.66 20.66
CA GLU A 121 33.89 8.79 21.53
C GLU A 121 35.36 9.20 21.57
N ARG A 122 35.94 9.53 20.42
CA ARG A 122 37.33 9.97 20.31
C ARG A 122 37.57 11.32 21.02
N CYS A 123 36.53 12.15 21.12
CA CYS A 123 36.55 13.39 21.90
C CYS A 123 36.34 13.16 23.42
N GLY A 124 36.12 11.94 23.87
CA GLY A 124 35.83 11.60 25.25
C GLY A 124 34.39 11.88 25.69
N HIS A 125 33.47 12.05 24.71
CA HIS A 125 32.06 12.26 24.99
C HIS A 125 31.32 10.92 25.08
N PRO A 126 30.58 10.61 26.16
CA PRO A 126 29.83 9.36 26.28
C PRO A 126 28.70 9.33 25.27
N VAL A 127 28.59 8.18 24.56
CA VAL A 127 27.52 7.86 23.62
C VAL A 127 26.77 6.67 24.17
N ALA A 128 25.44 6.77 24.28
CA ALA A 128 24.58 5.70 24.73
C ALA A 128 24.00 4.93 23.55
N VAL A 129 23.73 3.64 23.78
CA VAL A 129 23.04 2.80 22.79
C VAL A 129 21.61 2.54 23.26
N VAL A 130 20.63 2.80 22.39
CA VAL A 130 19.23 2.45 22.59
C VAL A 130 18.85 1.29 21.68
N GLU A 131 17.71 0.65 21.96
CA GLU A 131 17.20 -0.43 21.12
C GLU A 131 16.92 0.06 19.68
N GLY A 132 17.51 -0.61 18.70
CA GLY A 132 17.29 -0.37 17.27
C GLY A 132 15.97 -0.92 16.78
N ASP A 133 15.73 -0.80 15.48
CA ASP A 133 14.57 -1.33 14.80
C ASP A 133 15.03 -2.34 13.72
N PRO A 134 14.69 -3.65 13.81
CA PRO A 134 15.04 -4.63 12.79
C PRO A 134 14.51 -4.31 11.39
N ALA A 135 13.41 -3.53 11.31
CA ALA A 135 12.87 -3.08 10.04
C ALA A 135 13.69 -1.95 9.40
N ASN A 136 14.48 -1.19 10.18
CA ASN A 136 15.33 -0.08 9.71
C ASN A 136 16.63 -0.60 9.07
N ARG A 137 16.48 -1.43 8.03
CA ARG A 137 17.59 -2.06 7.30
C ARG A 137 18.34 -1.05 6.43
N LYS A 138 19.62 -1.26 6.26
CA LYS A 138 20.47 -0.51 5.33
C LYS A 138 20.44 -1.19 3.97
N ILE A 139 20.19 -0.43 2.92
CA ILE A 139 20.26 -0.85 1.53
C ILE A 139 21.67 -0.57 1.03
N THR A 140 22.46 -1.61 0.81
CA THR A 140 23.88 -1.50 0.44
C THR A 140 24.26 -2.31 -0.79
N LEU A 141 23.53 -3.38 -1.04
CA LEU A 141 23.77 -4.28 -2.18
C LEU A 141 22.62 -4.17 -3.17
N PRO A 142 22.84 -4.47 -4.47
CA PRO A 142 21.75 -4.51 -5.46
C PRO A 142 20.59 -5.42 -5.04
N GLU A 143 20.87 -6.52 -4.36
CA GLU A 143 19.87 -7.47 -3.85
C GLU A 143 18.98 -6.86 -2.77
N ASP A 144 19.49 -5.89 -2.01
CA ASP A 144 18.70 -5.19 -0.98
C ASP A 144 17.58 -4.35 -1.60
N LEU A 145 17.67 -3.99 -2.90
CA LEU A 145 16.61 -3.24 -3.60
C LEU A 145 15.29 -4.03 -3.65
N ALA A 146 15.35 -5.35 -3.60
CA ALA A 146 14.16 -6.19 -3.49
C ALA A 146 13.33 -5.87 -2.21
N LEU A 147 13.99 -5.39 -1.15
CA LEU A 147 13.32 -4.97 0.08
C LEU A 147 12.48 -3.68 -0.11
N LEU A 148 12.84 -2.84 -1.09
CA LEU A 148 12.09 -1.64 -1.46
C LEU A 148 10.89 -1.98 -2.35
N ALA A 149 11.05 -2.98 -3.23
CA ALA A 149 10.03 -3.37 -4.19
C ALA A 149 8.81 -4.04 -3.55
N ASP A 150 8.95 -4.64 -2.36
CA ASP A 150 7.94 -5.55 -1.81
C ASP A 150 6.87 -4.89 -0.92
N ARG A 151 7.04 -3.63 -0.51
CA ARG A 151 6.07 -3.00 0.40
C ARG A 151 4.95 -2.23 -0.29
N ASP A 152 5.20 -1.65 -1.46
CA ASP A 152 4.26 -0.78 -2.16
C ASP A 152 4.00 -1.20 -3.62
N ALA A 153 4.55 -2.33 -4.07
CA ALA A 153 4.28 -2.82 -5.41
C ALA A 153 2.81 -3.20 -5.55
N PRO A 154 2.10 -2.68 -6.58
CA PRO A 154 0.74 -3.08 -6.85
C PRO A 154 0.68 -4.59 -7.09
N ARG A 155 -0.26 -5.28 -6.44
CA ARG A 155 -0.45 -6.72 -6.61
C ARG A 155 -1.50 -6.98 -7.67
N PRO A 156 -1.26 -7.91 -8.59
CA PRO A 156 -2.29 -8.30 -9.55
C PRO A 156 -3.48 -8.91 -8.81
N CYS A 157 -4.66 -8.55 -9.24
CA CYS A 157 -5.92 -9.11 -8.77
C CYS A 157 -6.84 -9.37 -9.95
N SER A 158 -7.78 -10.29 -9.78
CA SER A 158 -8.85 -10.54 -10.71
C SER A 158 -10.13 -10.81 -9.95
N GLY A 159 -11.25 -10.42 -10.54
CA GLY A 159 -12.58 -10.73 -10.05
C GLY A 159 -13.45 -11.23 -11.19
N TRP A 160 -14.32 -12.15 -10.87
CA TRP A 160 -15.28 -12.71 -11.79
C TRP A 160 -16.69 -12.45 -11.26
N GLY A 161 -17.59 -12.03 -12.15
CA GLY A 161 -18.99 -11.80 -11.83
C GLY A 161 -19.90 -12.50 -12.84
N TYR A 162 -21.11 -12.84 -12.39
CA TYR A 162 -22.11 -13.51 -13.16
C TYR A 162 -23.50 -13.09 -12.69
N ASP A 163 -24.39 -12.82 -13.65
CA ASP A 163 -25.77 -12.50 -13.34
C ASP A 163 -26.73 -13.06 -14.41
N VAL A 164 -28.00 -13.22 -14.05
CA VAL A 164 -29.05 -13.79 -14.90
C VAL A 164 -30.37 -13.07 -14.66
N HIS A 165 -31.03 -12.67 -15.77
CA HIS A 165 -32.36 -12.06 -15.71
C HIS A 165 -33.36 -12.83 -16.60
N ARG A 166 -34.59 -12.94 -16.10
CA ARG A 166 -35.70 -13.55 -16.84
C ARG A 166 -36.34 -12.47 -17.73
N TYR A 167 -36.78 -12.90 -18.96
CA TYR A 167 -37.63 -12.06 -19.80
C TYR A 167 -39.06 -12.00 -19.28
N GLY A 168 -39.83 -11.00 -19.78
CA GLY A 168 -41.27 -10.87 -19.50
C GLY A 168 -41.60 -10.05 -18.26
N GLY A 169 -40.66 -9.25 -17.73
CA GLY A 169 -40.92 -8.28 -16.66
C GLY A 169 -41.40 -6.93 -17.19
N SER A 170 -41.34 -5.90 -16.34
CA SER A 170 -41.76 -4.52 -16.65
C SER A 170 -40.60 -3.61 -17.08
N ARG A 171 -39.34 -4.01 -16.92
CA ARG A 171 -38.19 -3.18 -17.24
C ARG A 171 -37.75 -3.38 -18.70
N PRO A 172 -37.60 -2.30 -19.50
CA PRO A 172 -37.03 -2.42 -20.85
C PRO A 172 -35.63 -3.03 -20.80
N LEU A 173 -35.24 -3.76 -21.85
CA LEU A 173 -33.91 -4.38 -21.89
C LEU A 173 -32.81 -3.32 -22.06
N VAL A 174 -31.93 -3.24 -21.10
CA VAL A 174 -30.73 -2.41 -21.10
C VAL A 174 -29.51 -3.32 -20.93
N LEU A 175 -28.43 -3.07 -21.66
CA LEU A 175 -27.17 -3.80 -21.54
C LEU A 175 -25.98 -2.84 -21.59
N GLY A 176 -25.18 -2.84 -20.53
CA GLY A 176 -24.04 -1.92 -20.41
C GLY A 176 -24.45 -0.44 -20.45
N GLY A 177 -25.61 -0.10 -19.89
CA GLY A 177 -26.20 1.24 -19.92
C GLY A 177 -26.76 1.65 -21.29
N VAL A 178 -26.86 0.71 -22.26
CA VAL A 178 -27.40 0.97 -23.60
C VAL A 178 -28.77 0.30 -23.73
N SER A 179 -29.80 1.09 -24.08
CA SER A 179 -31.13 0.57 -24.36
C SER A 179 -31.13 -0.25 -25.63
N ILE A 180 -31.62 -1.51 -25.56
CA ILE A 180 -31.71 -2.42 -26.70
C ILE A 180 -33.09 -2.28 -27.36
N PRO A 181 -33.18 -1.87 -28.63
CA PRO A 181 -34.43 -1.68 -29.30
C PRO A 181 -35.28 -2.95 -29.39
N GLY A 182 -36.58 -2.82 -29.28
CA GLY A 182 -37.56 -3.91 -29.41
C GLY A 182 -38.49 -4.01 -28.21
N GLU A 183 -39.32 -5.04 -28.17
CA GLU A 183 -40.33 -5.29 -27.12
C GLU A 183 -39.76 -6.16 -25.98
N TRP A 184 -38.43 -6.26 -25.89
CA TRP A 184 -37.78 -7.07 -24.86
C TRP A 184 -37.81 -6.40 -23.51
N THR A 185 -38.32 -7.09 -22.52
CA THR A 185 -38.37 -6.64 -21.12
C THR A 185 -37.77 -7.70 -20.21
N VAL A 186 -37.29 -7.29 -19.06
CA VAL A 186 -36.73 -8.17 -18.03
C VAL A 186 -37.43 -7.99 -16.69
N SER A 187 -37.40 -9.02 -15.88
CA SER A 187 -37.83 -8.99 -14.47
C SER A 187 -36.65 -8.69 -13.59
N ALA A 188 -36.65 -7.51 -12.99
CA ALA A 188 -35.57 -7.05 -12.10
C ALA A 188 -36.10 -5.97 -11.12
N HIS A 189 -35.43 -5.78 -10.00
CA HIS A 189 -35.70 -4.70 -9.05
C HIS A 189 -35.12 -3.37 -9.52
N SER A 190 -33.89 -3.37 -10.06
CA SER A 190 -33.23 -2.19 -10.65
C SER A 190 -33.76 -1.92 -12.08
N ASP A 191 -32.95 -1.28 -12.93
CA ASP A 191 -33.21 -1.16 -14.37
C ASP A 191 -33.01 -2.50 -15.14
N GLY A 192 -32.44 -3.52 -14.49
CA GLY A 192 -32.28 -4.87 -15.02
C GLY A 192 -31.10 -5.04 -15.97
N ASP A 193 -30.08 -4.22 -15.88
CA ASP A 193 -28.84 -4.37 -16.68
C ASP A 193 -27.97 -5.50 -16.15
N VAL A 194 -28.26 -6.72 -16.61
CA VAL A 194 -27.53 -7.93 -16.22
C VAL A 194 -26.03 -7.84 -16.48
N LEU A 195 -25.60 -7.05 -17.49
CA LEU A 195 -24.20 -6.90 -17.85
C LEU A 195 -23.46 -6.04 -16.84
N LEU A 196 -24.06 -4.91 -16.43
CA LEU A 196 -23.47 -4.04 -15.39
C LEU A 196 -23.49 -4.71 -14.02
N HIS A 197 -24.51 -5.54 -13.72
CA HIS A 197 -24.54 -6.32 -12.47
C HIS A 197 -23.37 -7.31 -12.40
N ALA A 198 -23.18 -8.13 -13.44
CA ALA A 198 -22.03 -9.04 -13.52
C ALA A 198 -20.69 -8.27 -13.44
N LEU A 199 -20.61 -7.09 -14.07
CA LEU A 199 -19.42 -6.25 -14.03
C LEU A 199 -19.13 -5.71 -12.63
N MET A 200 -20.14 -5.22 -11.90
CA MET A 200 -20.01 -4.76 -10.53
C MET A 200 -19.50 -5.88 -9.59
N ASP A 201 -20.05 -7.09 -9.73
CA ASP A 201 -19.59 -8.25 -8.96
C ASP A 201 -18.13 -8.60 -9.27
N ALA A 202 -17.71 -8.49 -10.52
CA ALA A 202 -16.32 -8.70 -10.88
C ALA A 202 -15.38 -7.64 -10.25
N VAL A 203 -15.79 -6.37 -10.22
CA VAL A 203 -15.01 -5.30 -9.55
C VAL A 203 -14.96 -5.52 -8.03
N LEU A 204 -16.10 -5.83 -7.40
CA LEU A 204 -16.17 -6.15 -5.97
C LEU A 204 -15.31 -7.39 -5.63
N GLY A 205 -15.25 -8.38 -6.53
CA GLY A 205 -14.36 -9.52 -6.41
C GLY A 205 -12.87 -9.14 -6.35
N CYS A 206 -12.42 -8.21 -7.18
CA CYS A 206 -11.05 -7.65 -7.11
C CYS A 206 -10.78 -7.01 -5.75
N LEU A 207 -11.80 -6.42 -5.12
CA LEU A 207 -11.71 -5.77 -3.82
C LEU A 207 -11.83 -6.74 -2.64
N ALA A 208 -12.25 -7.99 -2.86
CA ALA A 208 -12.68 -8.93 -1.83
C ALA A 208 -13.81 -8.35 -0.94
N ALA A 209 -14.75 -7.61 -1.56
CA ALA A 209 -15.79 -6.83 -0.89
C ALA A 209 -17.19 -7.49 -0.87
N GLY A 210 -17.29 -8.75 -1.27
CA GLY A 210 -18.55 -9.48 -1.42
C GLY A 210 -19.17 -9.26 -2.80
N ASP A 211 -20.48 -9.13 -2.85
CA ASP A 211 -21.32 -9.02 -4.05
C ASP A 211 -22.22 -7.78 -4.03
N ILE A 212 -22.90 -7.53 -5.15
CA ILE A 212 -23.83 -6.40 -5.30
C ILE A 212 -25.02 -6.51 -4.35
N GLY A 213 -25.51 -7.72 -4.02
CA GLY A 213 -26.66 -7.91 -3.12
C GLY A 213 -26.39 -7.42 -1.71
N ARG A 214 -25.13 -7.44 -1.25
CA ARG A 214 -24.72 -6.86 0.04
C ARG A 214 -24.68 -5.35 0.03
N ARG A 215 -24.46 -4.73 -1.13
CA ARG A 215 -24.32 -3.27 -1.29
C ARG A 215 -25.63 -2.60 -1.68
N PHE A 216 -26.42 -3.29 -2.47
CA PHE A 216 -27.68 -2.82 -3.04
C PHE A 216 -28.74 -3.90 -2.81
N PRO A 217 -29.20 -4.08 -1.54
CA PRO A 217 -30.16 -5.13 -1.21
C PRO A 217 -31.49 -4.94 -1.97
N ASP A 218 -32.06 -6.03 -2.47
CA ASP A 218 -33.32 -6.04 -3.23
C ASP A 218 -34.53 -5.59 -2.38
N ASP A 219 -34.46 -5.70 -1.05
CA ASP A 219 -35.48 -5.26 -0.11
C ASP A 219 -35.40 -3.77 0.26
N ASP A 220 -34.38 -3.06 -0.21
CA ASP A 220 -34.23 -1.63 0.03
C ASP A 220 -34.91 -0.80 -1.09
N PRO A 221 -35.99 -0.06 -0.77
CA PRO A 221 -36.74 0.73 -1.77
C PRO A 221 -35.91 1.78 -2.54
N ARG A 222 -34.74 2.16 -2.03
CA ARG A 222 -33.85 3.10 -2.71
C ARG A 222 -33.35 2.60 -4.05
N TRP A 223 -33.30 1.28 -4.21
CA TRP A 223 -32.77 0.64 -5.40
C TRP A 223 -33.84 0.18 -6.39
N ASP A 224 -35.14 0.32 -6.05
CA ASP A 224 -36.21 -0.02 -6.98
C ASP A 224 -36.21 0.92 -8.20
N GLY A 225 -35.98 0.35 -9.37
CA GLY A 225 -35.82 1.07 -10.62
C GLY A 225 -34.55 1.89 -10.73
N ALA A 226 -33.60 1.76 -9.79
CA ALA A 226 -32.33 2.48 -9.85
C ALA A 226 -31.54 2.13 -11.12
N SER A 227 -30.83 3.11 -11.67
CA SER A 227 -29.95 2.90 -12.81
C SER A 227 -28.71 2.10 -12.39
N SER A 228 -28.46 0.99 -13.05
CA SER A 228 -27.24 0.18 -12.83
C SER A 228 -25.96 0.95 -13.18
N SER A 229 -26.02 1.97 -14.04
CA SER A 229 -24.88 2.86 -14.30
C SER A 229 -24.51 3.70 -13.05
N LEU A 230 -25.51 4.20 -12.29
CA LEU A 230 -25.26 4.91 -11.05
C LEU A 230 -24.71 3.99 -9.96
N MET A 231 -25.22 2.75 -9.89
CA MET A 231 -24.69 1.75 -8.96
C MET A 231 -23.23 1.40 -9.31
N LEU A 232 -22.89 1.30 -10.61
CA LEU A 232 -21.52 1.08 -11.08
C LEU A 232 -20.61 2.24 -10.68
N ASP A 233 -21.04 3.50 -10.81
CA ASP A 233 -20.25 4.66 -10.37
C ASP A 233 -19.85 4.53 -8.89
N MET A 234 -20.79 4.14 -8.01
CA MET A 234 -20.50 3.91 -6.60
C MET A 234 -19.48 2.77 -6.36
N VAL A 235 -19.54 1.71 -7.15
CA VAL A 235 -18.57 0.60 -7.08
C VAL A 235 -17.20 1.04 -7.60
N MET A 236 -17.16 1.90 -8.62
CA MET A 236 -15.91 2.47 -9.13
C MET A 236 -15.27 3.45 -8.14
N ASP A 237 -16.06 4.23 -7.39
CA ASP A 237 -15.54 5.06 -6.30
C ASP A 237 -14.87 4.19 -5.22
N MET A 238 -15.51 3.09 -4.82
CA MET A 238 -14.91 2.14 -3.89
C MET A 238 -13.61 1.53 -4.44
N ALA A 239 -13.56 1.24 -5.74
CA ALA A 239 -12.36 0.72 -6.40
C ALA A 239 -11.21 1.74 -6.35
N ALA A 240 -11.52 3.02 -6.61
CA ALA A 240 -10.56 4.11 -6.54
C ALA A 240 -10.02 4.32 -5.11
N GLU A 241 -10.92 4.36 -4.10
CA GLU A 241 -10.54 4.48 -2.69
C GLU A 241 -9.66 3.30 -2.22
N ALA A 242 -9.92 2.09 -2.71
CA ALA A 242 -9.13 0.91 -2.41
C ALA A 242 -7.81 0.82 -3.21
N GLY A 243 -7.51 1.80 -4.06
CA GLY A 243 -6.31 1.84 -4.90
C GLY A 243 -6.28 0.75 -5.96
N LEU A 244 -7.45 0.33 -6.48
CA LEU A 244 -7.56 -0.60 -7.60
C LEU A 244 -7.41 0.15 -8.93
N GLU A 245 -6.40 -0.22 -9.70
CA GLU A 245 -6.21 0.19 -11.08
C GLU A 245 -6.67 -0.94 -12.00
N ILE A 246 -7.81 -0.75 -12.70
CA ILE A 246 -8.35 -1.76 -13.62
C ILE A 246 -7.54 -1.72 -14.92
N CYS A 247 -6.98 -2.88 -15.30
CA CYS A 247 -6.17 -3.04 -16.50
C CYS A 247 -6.97 -3.53 -17.70
N HIS A 248 -7.91 -4.46 -17.47
CA HIS A 248 -8.68 -5.09 -18.53
C HIS A 248 -10.02 -5.63 -18.03
N VAL A 249 -11.03 -5.55 -18.89
CA VAL A 249 -12.39 -6.07 -18.68
C VAL A 249 -12.78 -6.97 -19.86
N ASP A 250 -13.19 -8.19 -19.57
CA ASP A 250 -13.70 -9.14 -20.57
C ASP A 250 -15.14 -9.55 -20.21
N LEU A 251 -16.06 -9.20 -21.09
CA LEU A 251 -17.50 -9.36 -20.90
C LEU A 251 -18.06 -10.39 -21.87
N THR A 252 -19.04 -11.15 -21.42
CA THR A 252 -19.79 -12.06 -22.27
C THR A 252 -21.28 -11.95 -21.96
N VAL A 253 -22.10 -11.62 -22.96
CA VAL A 253 -23.55 -11.72 -22.85
C VAL A 253 -24.02 -12.99 -23.60
N ILE A 254 -24.85 -13.77 -22.91
CA ILE A 254 -25.39 -15.02 -23.40
C ILE A 254 -26.90 -14.83 -23.57
N ALA A 255 -27.37 -14.76 -24.82
CA ALA A 255 -28.76 -14.52 -25.13
C ALA A 255 -29.11 -15.14 -26.50
N GLN A 256 -30.16 -15.91 -26.56
CA GLN A 256 -30.67 -16.44 -27.84
C GLN A 256 -31.31 -15.31 -28.67
N LYS A 257 -32.00 -14.41 -28.03
CA LYS A 257 -32.62 -13.18 -28.58
C LYS A 257 -32.57 -12.09 -27.54
N PRO A 258 -32.58 -10.78 -27.97
CA PRO A 258 -32.44 -10.30 -29.35
C PRO A 258 -31.05 -10.56 -29.91
N ARG A 259 -30.85 -10.36 -31.23
CA ARG A 259 -29.53 -10.39 -31.85
C ARG A 259 -28.72 -9.20 -31.38
N LEU A 260 -27.64 -9.44 -30.62
CA LEU A 260 -26.81 -8.37 -29.99
C LEU A 260 -25.68 -7.89 -30.91
N ALA A 261 -25.34 -8.61 -31.98
CA ALA A 261 -24.22 -8.23 -32.85
C ALA A 261 -24.23 -6.76 -33.32
N PRO A 262 -25.37 -6.13 -33.67
CA PRO A 262 -25.39 -4.71 -34.05
C PRO A 262 -25.09 -3.74 -32.90
N HIS A 263 -25.21 -4.19 -31.68
CA HIS A 263 -25.11 -3.36 -30.48
C HIS A 263 -23.78 -3.51 -29.71
N VAL A 264 -22.99 -4.54 -30.03
CA VAL A 264 -21.77 -4.92 -29.30
C VAL A 264 -20.79 -3.74 -29.19
N ASP A 265 -20.50 -3.07 -30.30
CA ASP A 265 -19.55 -1.93 -30.28
C ASP A 265 -20.06 -0.74 -29.48
N LEU A 266 -21.37 -0.47 -29.52
CA LEU A 266 -21.96 0.62 -28.77
C LEU A 266 -21.93 0.31 -27.26
N ILE A 267 -22.30 -0.90 -26.87
CA ILE A 267 -22.26 -1.37 -25.47
C ILE A 267 -20.82 -1.31 -24.96
N ARG A 268 -19.87 -1.88 -25.71
CA ARG A 268 -18.43 -1.89 -25.35
C ARG A 268 -17.90 -0.48 -25.08
N ARG A 269 -18.16 0.47 -25.99
CA ARG A 269 -17.76 1.87 -25.83
C ARG A 269 -18.42 2.52 -24.62
N ASN A 270 -19.70 2.26 -24.37
CA ASN A 270 -20.38 2.83 -23.23
C ASN A 270 -19.84 2.28 -21.90
N VAL A 271 -19.55 0.96 -21.83
CA VAL A 271 -18.92 0.37 -20.64
C VAL A 271 -17.52 0.98 -20.42
N ALA A 272 -16.71 1.12 -21.47
CA ALA A 272 -15.39 1.78 -21.35
C ALA A 272 -15.51 3.21 -20.78
N ARG A 273 -16.49 3.97 -21.28
CA ARG A 273 -16.80 5.32 -20.79
C ARG A 273 -17.23 5.33 -19.30
N LEU A 274 -18.16 4.44 -18.92
CA LEU A 274 -18.66 4.34 -17.54
C LEU A 274 -17.56 3.98 -16.56
N MET A 275 -16.61 3.14 -16.97
CA MET A 275 -15.47 2.73 -16.13
C MET A 275 -14.25 3.66 -16.25
N SER A 276 -14.34 4.74 -17.05
CA SER A 276 -13.19 5.62 -17.35
C SER A 276 -11.97 4.87 -17.91
N LEU A 277 -12.24 3.82 -18.73
CA LEU A 277 -11.22 3.01 -19.40
C LEU A 277 -11.08 3.39 -20.88
N ARG A 278 -9.93 3.06 -21.47
CA ARG A 278 -9.78 3.10 -22.94
C ARG A 278 -10.55 1.96 -23.58
N GLU A 279 -10.99 2.15 -24.82
CA GLU A 279 -11.76 1.13 -25.55
C GLU A 279 -11.01 -0.20 -25.75
N ASP A 280 -9.67 -0.16 -25.84
CA ASP A 280 -8.84 -1.34 -25.98
C ASP A 280 -8.67 -2.17 -24.69
N GLN A 281 -9.12 -1.62 -23.56
CA GLN A 281 -9.15 -2.31 -22.27
C GLN A 281 -10.45 -3.07 -22.01
N VAL A 282 -11.47 -2.88 -22.86
CA VAL A 282 -12.78 -3.52 -22.71
C VAL A 282 -13.08 -4.40 -23.91
N ASN A 283 -13.29 -5.68 -23.68
CA ASN A 283 -13.78 -6.63 -24.65
C ASN A 283 -15.23 -7.04 -24.33
N LEU A 284 -16.06 -7.19 -25.35
CA LEU A 284 -17.42 -7.70 -25.23
C LEU A 284 -17.70 -8.77 -26.29
N LYS A 285 -18.14 -9.92 -25.82
CA LYS A 285 -18.60 -11.06 -26.64
C LYS A 285 -20.08 -11.24 -26.44
N ALA A 286 -20.78 -11.59 -27.52
CA ALA A 286 -22.17 -12.02 -27.47
C ALA A 286 -22.28 -13.41 -28.09
N THR A 287 -22.94 -14.33 -27.41
CA THR A 287 -23.09 -15.72 -27.82
C THR A 287 -24.50 -16.24 -27.51
N THR A 288 -24.84 -17.41 -28.06
CA THR A 288 -26.05 -18.15 -27.72
C THR A 288 -25.67 -19.43 -26.98
N GLU A 289 -26.66 -20.16 -26.45
CA GLU A 289 -26.47 -21.51 -25.93
C GLU A 289 -27.03 -22.58 -26.92
N GLU A 290 -27.04 -22.27 -28.24
CA GLU A 290 -27.42 -23.17 -29.33
C GLU A 290 -28.82 -23.80 -29.13
N GLY A 291 -29.76 -23.05 -28.55
CA GLY A 291 -31.10 -23.53 -28.24
C GLY A 291 -31.22 -24.39 -26.98
N LEU A 292 -30.15 -24.53 -26.22
CA LEU A 292 -30.13 -25.34 -25.00
C LEU A 292 -30.38 -24.50 -23.74
N GLY A 293 -31.11 -25.08 -22.80
CA GLY A 293 -31.32 -24.53 -21.46
C GLY A 293 -32.05 -23.18 -21.43
N PHE A 294 -31.95 -22.49 -20.32
CA PHE A 294 -32.70 -21.28 -19.99
C PHE A 294 -32.58 -20.16 -21.06
N THR A 295 -31.37 -19.83 -21.50
CA THR A 295 -31.17 -18.80 -22.54
C THR A 295 -31.52 -19.30 -23.93
N GLY A 296 -31.22 -20.54 -24.24
CA GLY A 296 -31.55 -21.16 -25.52
C GLY A 296 -33.06 -21.27 -25.76
N GLU A 297 -33.85 -21.49 -24.71
CA GLU A 297 -35.33 -21.51 -24.73
C GLU A 297 -35.92 -20.08 -24.69
N CYS A 298 -35.11 -19.03 -24.77
CA CYS A 298 -35.53 -17.63 -24.70
C CYS A 298 -36.29 -17.27 -23.41
N LEU A 299 -36.00 -17.91 -22.30
CA LEU A 299 -36.60 -17.59 -21.00
C LEU A 299 -35.92 -16.39 -20.32
N GLY A 300 -34.73 -16.00 -20.77
CA GLY A 300 -33.97 -14.88 -20.23
C GLY A 300 -32.59 -14.76 -20.88
N LEU A 301 -31.73 -14.01 -20.25
CA LEU A 301 -30.34 -13.78 -20.65
C LEU A 301 -29.41 -13.85 -19.43
N LYS A 302 -28.14 -14.08 -19.72
CA LYS A 302 -27.05 -14.13 -18.70
C LYS A 302 -25.93 -13.21 -19.12
N ALA A 303 -25.15 -12.77 -18.14
CA ALA A 303 -23.90 -12.09 -18.38
C ALA A 303 -22.81 -12.64 -17.47
N ALA A 304 -21.60 -12.62 -17.96
CA ALA A 304 -20.39 -12.89 -17.19
C ALA A 304 -19.37 -11.79 -17.44
N ALA A 305 -18.64 -11.44 -16.41
CA ALA A 305 -17.59 -10.43 -16.44
C ALA A 305 -16.32 -10.96 -15.77
N LEU A 306 -15.17 -10.68 -16.36
CA LEU A 306 -13.87 -10.84 -15.76
C LEU A 306 -13.18 -9.48 -15.74
N VAL A 307 -12.77 -9.04 -14.56
CA VAL A 307 -11.98 -7.83 -14.37
C VAL A 307 -10.60 -8.22 -13.89
N SER A 308 -9.57 -7.63 -14.46
CA SER A 308 -8.19 -7.77 -13.99
C SER A 308 -7.58 -6.38 -13.73
N GLY A 309 -6.77 -6.29 -12.70
CA GLY A 309 -6.17 -5.02 -12.31
C GLY A 309 -4.98 -5.19 -11.36
N LEU A 310 -4.48 -4.07 -10.95
CA LEU A 310 -3.41 -3.93 -9.97
C LEU A 310 -3.99 -3.23 -8.73
N ARG A 311 -3.84 -3.83 -7.56
CA ARG A 311 -4.29 -3.25 -6.30
C ARG A 311 -3.09 -2.83 -5.45
N ARG A 312 -3.01 -1.56 -5.09
CA ARG A 312 -2.05 -1.09 -4.09
C ARG A 312 -2.54 -1.49 -2.71
N ARG A 313 -1.61 -1.87 -1.85
CA ARG A 313 -1.95 -2.09 -0.44
C ARG A 313 -2.37 -0.74 0.15
N ALA A 314 -3.59 -0.65 0.70
CA ALA A 314 -3.96 0.52 1.47
C ALA A 314 -2.91 0.75 2.56
N ALA A 315 -2.40 1.97 2.68
CA ALA A 315 -1.58 2.33 3.82
C ALA A 315 -2.36 1.93 5.09
N PRO A 316 -1.72 1.29 6.10
CA PRO A 316 -2.40 1.01 7.34
C PRO A 316 -3.01 2.33 7.84
N ALA A 317 -4.31 2.35 8.06
CA ALA A 317 -4.96 3.48 8.70
C ALA A 317 -4.17 3.77 9.98
N PHE A 318 -3.69 4.99 10.13
CA PHE A 318 -3.03 5.46 11.35
C PHE A 318 -4.09 5.35 12.44
N ASP A 319 -3.98 4.32 13.26
CA ASP A 319 -4.88 4.12 14.40
C ASP A 319 -4.57 5.20 15.43
N ALA A 320 -5.17 6.36 15.23
CA ALA A 320 -5.19 7.45 16.20
C ALA A 320 -6.27 7.12 17.24
N THR A 321 -6.07 6.03 17.99
CA THR A 321 -6.78 5.88 19.24
C THR A 321 -6.13 6.85 20.23
N PRO A 322 -6.83 7.92 20.65
CA PRO A 322 -6.36 8.70 21.79
C PRO A 322 -6.47 7.80 23.01
N ASP A 323 -5.33 7.60 23.65
CA ASP A 323 -5.23 7.03 24.99
C ASP A 323 -6.23 7.75 25.91
N ARG A 324 -7.27 7.08 26.32
CA ARG A 324 -8.21 7.58 27.31
C ARG A 324 -7.82 7.07 28.66
N GLY A 325 -7.23 7.95 29.39
CA GLY A 325 -7.35 8.06 30.86
C GLY A 325 -6.46 7.23 31.70
#